data_12c79a83a06d79739d012404c0f0334d
#
_entry.id   12c79a83a06d79739d012404c0f0334d
#
_cell.length_a   1.000
_cell.length_b   1.000
_cell.length_c   1.000
_cell.angle_alpha   90.00
_cell.angle_beta   90.00
_cell.angle_gamma   90.00
#
_symmetry.space_group_name_H-M   'P 1'
#
loop_
_entity.id
_entity.type
_entity.pdbx_description
1 polymer ?
#
loop_
_entity_poly.entity_id
_entity_poly.type
_entity_poly.pdbx_seq_one_letter_code
_entity_poly.pdbx_strand_id
1 'polypeptide(L)'
;MAGMKVLVKVEVSFHEAYGYSLVIKDIDPQYTLGDMARKRALIIQQLYAEGVMDLNKEIDLPLLVQRIAVISSPGAAGYTDFCNQLHGNAFGFVFYHRLFAAVMQGTETEASIINALEAVYEHKELFDVVVIIRGGGATSDLSWFDNYNIAYHCTQFPLPILSGIGHDKDVSVVDM
;
A
#
# COMPACT_ATOMS: atom_id res chain seq x y z
N MET A 1 1.27 1.41 -15.21
CA MET A 1 2.66 0.98 -14.89
C MET A 1 3.68 2.13 -15.09
N ALA A 2 3.29 3.34 -14.81
CA ALA A 2 4.24 4.47 -14.83
C ALA A 2 5.28 4.29 -13.72
N GLY A 3 6.56 4.56 -14.04
CA GLY A 3 7.67 4.50 -13.07
C GLY A 3 8.37 3.14 -12.91
N MET A 4 7.89 2.06 -13.52
CA MET A 4 8.59 0.78 -13.53
C MET A 4 9.74 0.77 -14.53
N LYS A 5 10.90 0.26 -14.12
CA LYS A 5 12.01 -0.02 -15.04
C LYS A 5 11.81 -1.40 -15.67
N VAL A 6 11.87 -1.46 -16.98
CA VAL A 6 11.74 -2.70 -17.73
C VAL A 6 12.98 -2.90 -18.62
N LEU A 7 13.46 -4.13 -18.70
CA LEU A 7 14.47 -4.52 -19.67
C LEU A 7 13.75 -5.07 -20.91
N VAL A 8 13.96 -4.44 -22.05
CA VAL A 8 13.30 -4.82 -23.30
C VAL A 8 14.30 -5.21 -24.36
N LYS A 9 13.97 -6.24 -25.13
CA LYS A 9 14.67 -6.58 -26.36
C LYS A 9 14.01 -5.84 -27.51
N VAL A 10 14.76 -5.00 -28.20
CA VAL A 10 14.24 -4.19 -29.30
C VAL A 10 14.90 -4.58 -30.61
N GLU A 11 14.16 -4.48 -31.67
CA GLU A 11 14.67 -4.48 -33.06
C GLU A 11 14.69 -3.04 -33.56
N VAL A 12 15.83 -2.63 -34.08
CA VAL A 12 16.00 -1.32 -34.70
C VAL A 12 15.67 -1.46 -36.18
N SER A 13 14.70 -0.71 -36.65
CA SER A 13 14.39 -0.62 -38.10
C SER A 13 14.58 0.84 -38.58
N PHE A 14 15.00 0.96 -39.82
CA PHE A 14 15.17 2.24 -40.50
C PHE A 14 14.23 2.33 -41.69
N HIS A 15 13.54 3.45 -41.80
CA HIS A 15 12.70 3.76 -42.95
C HIS A 15 13.10 5.12 -43.50
N GLU A 16 13.29 5.21 -44.82
CA GLU A 16 13.82 6.41 -45.51
C GLU A 16 12.99 7.67 -45.19
N ALA A 17 11.66 7.54 -45.08
CA ALA A 17 10.76 8.68 -44.83
C ALA A 17 10.52 8.95 -43.33
N TYR A 18 10.70 7.94 -42.43
CA TYR A 18 10.34 8.05 -41.01
C TYR A 18 11.53 7.92 -40.05
N GLY A 19 12.73 7.66 -40.58
CA GLY A 19 13.93 7.48 -39.79
C GLY A 19 14.00 6.15 -39.02
N TYR A 20 14.66 6.19 -37.87
CA TYR A 20 14.81 5.03 -36.99
C TYR A 20 13.56 4.80 -36.14
N SER A 21 13.17 3.55 -36.01
CA SER A 21 12.14 3.10 -35.09
C SER A 21 12.62 1.91 -34.25
N LEU A 22 12.13 1.80 -33.03
CA LEU A 22 12.39 0.69 -32.12
C LEU A 22 11.12 -0.14 -31.94
N VAL A 23 11.19 -1.42 -32.32
CA VAL A 23 10.08 -2.35 -32.11
C VAL A 23 10.43 -3.26 -30.94
N ILE A 24 9.63 -3.21 -29.87
CA ILE A 24 9.80 -4.09 -28.70
C ILE A 24 9.43 -5.51 -29.14
N LYS A 25 10.38 -6.44 -29.02
CA LYS A 25 10.20 -7.86 -29.36
C LYS A 25 9.98 -8.72 -28.12
N ASP A 26 10.55 -8.31 -27.00
CA ASP A 26 10.48 -9.09 -25.76
C ASP A 26 10.69 -8.18 -24.55
N ILE A 27 10.19 -8.62 -23.39
CA ILE A 27 10.33 -7.93 -22.11
C ILE A 27 10.82 -8.94 -21.07
N ASP A 28 11.89 -8.63 -20.36
CA ASP A 28 12.39 -9.47 -19.28
C ASP A 28 11.67 -9.17 -17.96
N PRO A 29 10.76 -10.06 -17.52
CA PRO A 29 10.03 -9.86 -16.25
C PRO A 29 10.94 -10.01 -15.02
N GLN A 30 12.00 -10.82 -15.09
CA GLN A 30 12.90 -11.05 -13.95
C GLN A 30 13.69 -9.79 -13.60
N TYR A 31 14.07 -9.00 -14.58
CA TYR A 31 14.72 -7.71 -14.34
C TYR A 31 13.82 -6.76 -13.58
N THR A 32 12.56 -6.67 -13.95
CA THR A 32 11.57 -5.80 -13.30
C THR A 32 11.31 -6.23 -11.86
N LEU A 33 11.13 -7.53 -11.61
CA LEU A 33 10.94 -8.09 -10.26
C LEU A 33 12.17 -7.85 -9.37
N GLY A 34 13.37 -8.02 -9.93
CA GLY A 34 14.62 -7.75 -9.22
C GLY A 34 14.79 -6.27 -8.85
N ASP A 35 14.42 -5.33 -9.73
CA ASP A 35 14.46 -3.88 -9.42
C ASP A 35 13.45 -3.50 -8.32
N MET A 36 12.26 -4.09 -8.33
CA MET A 36 11.25 -3.88 -7.28
C MET A 36 11.72 -4.41 -5.93
N ALA A 37 12.24 -5.64 -5.88
CA ALA A 37 12.78 -6.22 -4.64
C ALA A 37 13.94 -5.40 -4.08
N ARG A 38 14.83 -4.90 -4.95
CA ARG A 38 15.93 -4.03 -4.53
C ARG A 38 15.44 -2.71 -3.97
N LYS A 39 14.46 -2.06 -4.59
CA LYS A 39 13.88 -0.81 -4.07
C LYS A 39 13.26 -1.02 -2.71
N ARG A 40 12.47 -2.08 -2.54
CA ARG A 40 11.88 -2.46 -1.25
C ARG A 40 12.97 -2.62 -0.18
N ALA A 41 14.02 -3.38 -0.46
CA ALA A 41 15.11 -3.60 0.47
C ALA A 41 15.80 -2.29 0.89
N LEU A 42 15.99 -1.34 -0.03
CA LEU A 42 16.57 -0.03 0.28
C LEU A 42 15.67 0.81 1.20
N ILE A 43 14.36 0.81 0.98
CA ILE A 43 13.40 1.51 1.84
C ILE A 43 13.42 0.93 3.25
N ILE A 44 13.39 -0.40 3.38
CA ILE A 44 13.45 -1.09 4.66
C ILE A 44 14.76 -0.76 5.39
N GLN A 45 15.89 -0.83 4.68
CA GLN A 45 17.19 -0.48 5.24
C GLN A 45 17.24 0.95 5.75
N GLN A 46 16.64 1.89 5.02
CA GLN A 46 16.57 3.28 5.40
C GLN A 46 15.73 3.47 6.68
N LEU A 47 14.53 2.88 6.76
CA LEU A 47 13.67 2.96 7.93
C LEU A 47 14.32 2.36 9.19
N TYR A 48 15.08 1.26 9.04
CA TYR A 48 15.89 0.71 10.14
C TYR A 48 17.04 1.62 10.54
N ALA A 49 17.76 2.22 9.58
CA ALA A 49 18.86 3.14 9.86
C ALA A 49 18.38 4.40 10.59
N GLU A 50 17.16 4.84 10.33
CA GLU A 50 16.50 5.96 11.01
C GLU A 50 15.88 5.55 12.36
N GLY A 51 15.82 4.25 12.69
CA GLY A 51 15.29 3.72 13.94
C GLY A 51 13.76 3.83 14.06
N VAL A 52 13.05 3.96 12.94
CA VAL A 52 11.59 4.16 12.95
C VAL A 52 10.79 2.91 12.55
N MET A 53 11.43 1.90 11.96
CA MET A 53 10.76 0.74 11.33
C MET A 53 9.78 0.02 12.24
N ASP A 54 10.08 -0.10 13.53
CA ASP A 54 9.29 -0.91 14.46
C ASP A 54 8.43 -0.07 15.44
N LEU A 55 8.48 1.28 15.34
CA LEU A 55 7.79 2.16 16.31
C LEU A 55 6.28 1.89 16.43
N ASN A 56 5.60 1.69 15.31
CA ASN A 56 4.16 1.41 15.35
C ASN A 56 3.84 0.01 15.87
N LYS A 57 4.74 -0.96 15.66
CA LYS A 57 4.59 -2.33 16.17
C LYS A 57 4.76 -2.43 17.68
N GLU A 58 5.45 -1.47 18.29
CA GLU A 58 5.63 -1.38 19.75
C GLU A 58 4.38 -0.84 20.45
N ILE A 59 3.40 -0.32 19.68
CA ILE A 59 2.14 0.18 20.24
C ILE A 59 1.22 -1.02 20.52
N ASP A 60 0.87 -1.21 21.79
CA ASP A 60 -0.05 -2.26 22.19
C ASP A 60 -1.45 -2.05 21.60
N LEU A 61 -2.01 -3.13 21.04
CA LEU A 61 -3.43 -3.12 20.68
C LEU A 61 -4.28 -3.01 21.94
N PRO A 62 -5.31 -2.15 21.97
CA PRO A 62 -6.25 -2.11 23.09
C PRO A 62 -6.89 -3.49 23.33
N LEU A 63 -7.15 -3.82 24.58
CA LEU A 63 -7.82 -5.09 24.94
C LEU A 63 -9.15 -5.28 24.20
N LEU A 64 -9.84 -4.20 23.91
CA LEU A 64 -11.09 -4.18 23.17
C LEU A 64 -10.99 -3.14 22.04
N VAL A 65 -10.88 -3.61 20.81
CA VAL A 65 -10.94 -2.78 19.61
C VAL A 65 -12.39 -2.68 19.16
N GLN A 66 -12.97 -1.50 19.19
CA GLN A 66 -14.34 -1.26 18.73
C GLN A 66 -14.44 -0.13 17.69
N ARG A 67 -13.53 0.86 17.76
CA ARG A 67 -13.59 2.07 16.92
C ARG A 67 -12.46 2.04 15.90
N ILE A 68 -12.81 1.85 14.65
CA ILE A 68 -11.85 1.55 13.59
C ILE A 68 -11.85 2.68 12.55
N ALA A 69 -10.69 3.31 12.36
CA ALA A 69 -10.47 4.19 11.21
C ALA A 69 -10.05 3.30 10.02
N VAL A 70 -10.79 3.34 8.92
CA VAL A 70 -10.47 2.55 7.74
C VAL A 70 -10.00 3.46 6.62
N ILE A 71 -8.79 3.25 6.12
CA ILE A 71 -8.25 3.94 4.95
C ILE A 71 -8.38 3.01 3.76
N SER A 72 -9.23 3.37 2.82
CA SER A 72 -9.50 2.55 1.63
C SER A 72 -10.17 3.37 0.52
N SER A 73 -10.31 2.77 -0.66
CA SER A 73 -11.16 3.32 -1.72
C SER A 73 -12.63 2.98 -1.44
N PRO A 74 -13.57 3.92 -1.59
CA PRO A 74 -15.00 3.69 -1.30
C PRO A 74 -15.63 2.52 -2.06
N GLY A 75 -15.15 2.21 -3.25
CA GLY A 75 -15.64 1.10 -4.09
C GLY A 75 -14.80 -0.17 -4.01
N ALA A 76 -13.85 -0.26 -3.09
CA ALA A 76 -12.96 -1.41 -3.00
C ALA A 76 -13.69 -2.65 -2.47
N ALA A 77 -13.54 -3.79 -3.18
CA ALA A 77 -14.11 -5.07 -2.75
C ALA A 77 -13.59 -5.45 -1.35
N GLY A 78 -12.29 -5.31 -1.10
CA GLY A 78 -11.71 -5.60 0.21
C GLY A 78 -12.31 -4.77 1.36
N TYR A 79 -12.65 -3.50 1.11
CA TYR A 79 -13.38 -2.70 2.11
C TYR A 79 -14.80 -3.24 2.36
N THR A 80 -15.50 -3.61 1.30
CA THR A 80 -16.85 -4.20 1.42
C THR A 80 -16.80 -5.53 2.19
N ASP A 81 -15.85 -6.39 1.86
CA ASP A 81 -15.66 -7.68 2.53
C ASP A 81 -15.30 -7.49 4.01
N PHE A 82 -14.44 -6.54 4.33
CA PHE A 82 -14.09 -6.17 5.70
C PHE A 82 -15.33 -5.73 6.50
N CYS A 83 -16.16 -4.83 5.94
CA CYS A 83 -17.38 -4.38 6.59
C CYS A 83 -18.38 -5.55 6.81
N ASN A 84 -18.51 -6.44 5.82
CA ASN A 84 -19.38 -7.61 5.93
C ASN A 84 -18.92 -8.54 7.06
N GLN A 85 -17.62 -8.76 7.21
CA GLN A 85 -17.05 -9.57 8.31
C GLN A 85 -17.27 -8.91 9.67
N LEU A 86 -17.10 -7.60 9.79
CA LEU A 86 -17.36 -6.88 11.04
C LEU A 86 -18.83 -6.97 11.47
N HIS A 87 -19.77 -6.77 10.52
CA HIS A 87 -21.20 -6.79 10.83
C HIS A 87 -21.77 -8.21 10.98
N GLY A 88 -21.20 -9.17 10.23
CA GLY A 88 -21.63 -10.56 10.23
C GLY A 88 -20.91 -11.46 11.24
N ASN A 89 -20.16 -10.91 12.20
CA ASN A 89 -19.37 -11.72 13.14
C ASN A 89 -20.26 -12.61 14.02
N ALA A 90 -19.87 -13.87 14.16
CA ALA A 90 -20.64 -14.90 14.88
C ALA A 90 -20.69 -14.67 16.42
N PHE A 91 -19.90 -13.74 16.94
CA PHE A 91 -19.78 -13.49 18.38
C PHE A 91 -20.69 -12.36 18.88
N GLY A 92 -21.39 -11.65 17.97
CA GLY A 92 -22.27 -10.54 18.30
C GLY A 92 -21.53 -9.25 18.74
N PHE A 93 -20.23 -9.12 18.45
CA PHE A 93 -19.52 -7.90 18.73
C PHE A 93 -19.99 -6.76 17.84
N VAL A 94 -20.07 -5.57 18.41
CA VAL A 94 -20.43 -4.34 17.67
C VAL A 94 -19.17 -3.54 17.41
N PHE A 95 -18.91 -3.25 16.13
CA PHE A 95 -17.80 -2.43 15.69
C PHE A 95 -18.32 -1.14 15.06
N TYR A 96 -17.67 -0.04 15.37
CA TYR A 96 -17.90 1.26 14.75
C TYR A 96 -16.73 1.57 13.84
N HIS A 97 -16.97 1.79 12.57
CA HIS A 97 -15.92 2.13 11.63
C HIS A 97 -16.25 3.39 10.85
N ARG A 98 -15.21 4.14 10.49
CA ARG A 98 -15.30 5.32 9.63
C ARG A 98 -14.33 5.18 8.47
N LEU A 99 -14.82 5.36 7.26
CA LEU A 99 -13.99 5.37 6.06
C LEU A 99 -13.33 6.74 5.87
N PHE A 100 -12.02 6.72 5.74
CA PHE A 100 -11.20 7.80 5.22
C PHE A 100 -10.81 7.43 3.79
N ALA A 101 -11.46 8.08 2.83
CA ALA A 101 -11.32 7.70 1.43
C ALA A 101 -9.91 8.02 0.92
N ALA A 102 -9.27 7.03 0.29
CA ALA A 102 -7.98 7.19 -0.33
C ALA A 102 -7.89 6.46 -1.68
N VAL A 103 -7.04 6.98 -2.56
CA VAL A 103 -6.68 6.33 -3.82
C VAL A 103 -5.66 5.23 -3.53
N MET A 104 -6.00 3.98 -3.91
CA MET A 104 -5.21 2.79 -3.57
C MET A 104 -4.33 2.28 -4.71
N GLN A 105 -4.27 3.01 -5.83
CA GLN A 105 -3.43 2.65 -6.99
C GLN A 105 -3.13 3.89 -7.83
N GLY A 106 -1.96 3.89 -8.49
CA GLY A 106 -1.54 5.00 -9.35
C GLY A 106 -0.71 6.05 -8.61
N THR A 107 -0.35 7.11 -9.32
CA THR A 107 0.58 8.15 -8.83
C THR A 107 0.07 8.95 -7.65
N GLU A 108 -1.24 9.01 -7.46
CA GLU A 108 -1.88 9.75 -6.38
C GLU A 108 -1.95 8.97 -5.06
N THR A 109 -1.56 7.68 -5.06
CA THR A 109 -1.66 6.79 -3.89
C THR A 109 -0.92 7.36 -2.68
N GLU A 110 0.31 7.81 -2.87
CA GLU A 110 1.15 8.37 -1.79
C GLU A 110 0.45 9.53 -1.09
N ALA A 111 0.16 10.59 -1.85
CA ALA A 111 -0.45 11.80 -1.31
C ALA A 111 -1.82 11.52 -0.69
N SER A 112 -2.61 10.65 -1.31
CA SER A 112 -3.96 10.33 -0.86
C SER A 112 -3.96 9.55 0.46
N ILE A 113 -3.04 8.59 0.64
CA ILE A 113 -2.92 7.82 1.90
C ILE A 113 -2.38 8.71 3.01
N ILE A 114 -1.39 9.56 2.75
CA ILE A 114 -0.83 10.48 3.74
C ILE A 114 -1.91 11.47 4.21
N ASN A 115 -2.67 12.08 3.30
CA ASN A 115 -3.78 12.96 3.65
C ASN A 115 -4.86 12.23 4.48
N ALA A 116 -5.13 10.96 4.18
CA ALA A 116 -6.07 10.16 4.97
C ALA A 116 -5.53 9.87 6.37
N LEU A 117 -4.23 9.56 6.51
CA LEU A 117 -3.58 9.40 7.83
C LEU A 117 -3.64 10.70 8.63
N GLU A 118 -3.36 11.85 8.02
CA GLU A 118 -3.47 13.16 8.66
C GLU A 118 -4.90 13.44 9.15
N ALA A 119 -5.91 13.15 8.32
CA ALA A 119 -7.31 13.30 8.71
C ALA A 119 -7.72 12.36 9.86
N VAL A 120 -7.16 11.15 9.92
CA VAL A 120 -7.34 10.26 11.09
C VAL A 120 -6.65 10.86 12.31
N TYR A 121 -5.42 11.39 12.15
CA TYR A 121 -4.64 11.97 13.24
C TYR A 121 -5.36 13.13 13.91
N GLU A 122 -6.05 14.00 13.16
CA GLU A 122 -6.87 15.09 13.69
C GLU A 122 -8.01 14.62 14.61
N HIS A 123 -8.38 13.33 14.51
CA HIS A 123 -9.49 12.73 15.27
C HIS A 123 -9.07 11.43 15.99
N LYS A 124 -7.79 11.28 16.30
CA LYS A 124 -7.22 10.02 16.81
C LYS A 124 -7.88 9.51 18.09
N GLU A 125 -8.39 10.40 18.94
CA GLU A 125 -9.07 10.04 20.18
C GLU A 125 -10.40 9.30 19.95
N LEU A 126 -10.94 9.36 18.73
CA LEU A 126 -12.17 8.68 18.35
C LEU A 126 -11.94 7.23 17.90
N PHE A 127 -10.68 6.80 17.73
CA PHE A 127 -10.34 5.51 17.17
C PHE A 127 -9.42 4.70 18.08
N ASP A 128 -9.54 3.41 17.99
CA ASP A 128 -8.70 2.44 18.71
C ASP A 128 -7.58 1.89 17.81
N VAL A 129 -7.83 1.84 16.51
CA VAL A 129 -6.92 1.27 15.50
C VAL A 129 -7.19 1.89 14.13
N VAL A 130 -6.16 1.91 13.30
CA VAL A 130 -6.26 2.23 11.88
C VAL A 130 -6.12 0.96 11.06
N VAL A 131 -6.95 0.78 10.04
CA VAL A 131 -6.86 -0.34 9.11
C VAL A 131 -6.71 0.20 7.70
N ILE A 132 -5.62 -0.14 7.02
CA ILE A 132 -5.39 0.23 5.62
C ILE A 132 -5.75 -0.95 4.75
N ILE A 133 -6.82 -0.82 3.96
CA ILE A 133 -7.35 -1.91 3.14
C ILE A 133 -7.26 -1.53 1.67
N ARG A 134 -6.60 -2.37 0.90
CA ARG A 134 -6.64 -2.30 -0.55
C ARG A 134 -7.73 -3.24 -1.09
N GLY A 135 -8.50 -2.79 -2.07
CA GLY A 135 -9.38 -3.66 -2.84
C GLY A 135 -8.59 -4.61 -3.74
N GLY A 136 -9.25 -5.64 -4.26
CA GLY A 136 -8.65 -6.56 -5.24
C GLY A 136 -8.08 -5.80 -6.45
N GLY A 137 -6.94 -6.21 -6.94
CA GLY A 137 -6.23 -5.64 -8.08
C GLY A 137 -5.04 -6.52 -8.45
N ALA A 138 -4.33 -6.19 -9.54
CA ALA A 138 -3.14 -6.93 -9.94
C ALA A 138 -2.04 -6.81 -8.88
N THR A 139 -1.21 -7.85 -8.74
CA THR A 139 -0.05 -7.86 -7.82
C THR A 139 0.94 -6.72 -8.13
N SER A 140 0.99 -6.27 -9.40
CA SER A 140 1.78 -5.11 -9.81
C SER A 140 1.39 -3.80 -9.12
N ASP A 141 0.15 -3.68 -8.63
CA ASP A 141 -0.33 -2.48 -7.97
C ASP A 141 0.13 -2.38 -6.50
N LEU A 142 0.65 -3.49 -5.94
CA LEU A 142 1.27 -3.50 -4.61
C LEU A 142 2.51 -2.63 -4.55
N SER A 143 3.19 -2.42 -5.68
CA SER A 143 4.38 -1.56 -5.74
C SER A 143 4.15 -0.11 -5.33
N TRP A 144 2.90 0.36 -5.31
CA TRP A 144 2.55 1.69 -4.81
C TRP A 144 2.70 1.79 -3.29
N PHE A 145 2.63 0.65 -2.58
CA PHE A 145 2.83 0.55 -1.13
C PHE A 145 4.29 0.23 -0.75
N ASP A 146 5.16 -0.05 -1.72
CA ASP A 146 6.61 -0.02 -1.56
C ASP A 146 7.11 1.44 -1.67
N ASN A 147 6.63 2.28 -0.77
CA ASN A 147 6.85 3.71 -0.75
C ASN A 147 7.36 4.16 0.63
N TYR A 148 8.51 4.85 0.63
CA TYR A 148 9.15 5.32 1.84
C TYR A 148 8.25 6.27 2.65
N ASN A 149 7.62 7.25 1.99
CA ASN A 149 6.84 8.26 2.70
C ASN A 149 5.59 7.67 3.35
N ILE A 150 4.88 6.75 2.67
CA ILE A 150 3.73 6.05 3.27
C ILE A 150 4.20 5.25 4.49
N ALA A 151 5.26 4.43 4.33
CA ALA A 151 5.79 3.61 5.41
C ALA A 151 6.27 4.47 6.60
N TYR A 152 6.99 5.56 6.33
CA TYR A 152 7.47 6.49 7.34
C TYR A 152 6.33 7.12 8.17
N HIS A 153 5.21 7.49 7.53
CA HIS A 153 4.04 7.98 8.26
C HIS A 153 3.34 6.87 9.05
N CYS A 154 3.27 5.66 8.49
CA CYS A 154 2.69 4.51 9.20
C CYS A 154 3.51 4.14 10.45
N THR A 155 4.84 4.07 10.33
CA THR A 155 5.72 3.66 11.44
C THR A 155 5.66 4.61 12.64
N GLN A 156 5.37 5.88 12.44
CA GLN A 156 5.31 6.91 13.49
C GLN A 156 3.89 7.28 13.89
N PHE A 157 2.88 6.60 13.36
CA PHE A 157 1.50 6.91 13.66
C PHE A 157 1.17 6.53 15.12
N PRO A 158 0.43 7.37 15.88
CA PRO A 158 0.22 7.16 17.32
C PRO A 158 -0.85 6.12 17.67
N LEU A 159 -1.56 5.58 16.68
CA LEU A 159 -2.47 4.44 16.84
C LEU A 159 -1.89 3.22 16.14
N PRO A 160 -2.17 2.00 16.62
CA PRO A 160 -1.79 0.79 15.90
C PRO A 160 -2.34 0.79 14.48
N ILE A 161 -1.52 0.41 13.50
CA ILE A 161 -1.94 0.26 12.11
C ILE A 161 -1.94 -1.22 11.73
N LEU A 162 -3.04 -1.68 11.18
CA LEU A 162 -3.17 -3.00 10.57
C LEU A 162 -3.29 -2.83 9.05
N SER A 163 -2.57 -3.63 8.29
CA SER A 163 -2.62 -3.62 6.84
C SER A 163 -3.36 -4.83 6.29
N GLY A 164 -4.21 -4.60 5.30
CA GLY A 164 -4.85 -5.62 4.47
C GLY A 164 -4.64 -5.28 3.01
N ILE A 165 -3.36 -5.23 2.58
CA ILE A 165 -2.95 -4.71 1.27
C ILE A 165 -2.65 -5.83 0.30
N GLY A 166 -1.84 -6.80 0.70
CA GLY A 166 -1.40 -7.93 -0.11
C GLY A 166 -2.14 -9.24 0.22
N HIS A 167 -1.82 -10.29 -0.54
CA HIS A 167 -2.16 -11.67 -0.23
C HIS A 167 -0.98 -12.33 0.51
N ASP A 168 -1.17 -13.49 1.08
CA ASP A 168 -0.18 -14.23 1.91
C ASP A 168 1.25 -14.31 1.35
N LYS A 169 1.42 -14.16 0.04
CA LYS A 169 2.71 -14.24 -0.65
C LYS A 169 3.27 -12.89 -1.12
N ASP A 170 2.47 -11.85 -1.05
CA ASP A 170 2.77 -10.54 -1.65
C ASP A 170 2.77 -9.48 -0.54
N VAL A 171 3.91 -9.33 0.13
CA VAL A 171 4.09 -8.38 1.24
C VAL A 171 4.67 -7.07 0.69
N SER A 172 4.07 -5.93 1.00
CA SER A 172 4.62 -4.59 0.75
C SER A 172 5.44 -4.08 1.94
N VAL A 173 6.13 -2.92 1.78
CA VAL A 173 6.83 -2.28 2.91
C VAL A 173 5.85 -1.89 4.01
N VAL A 174 4.63 -1.49 3.65
CA VAL A 174 3.59 -1.09 4.63
C VAL A 174 3.05 -2.28 5.42
N ASP A 175 3.18 -3.51 4.90
CA ASP A 175 2.76 -4.75 5.60
C ASP A 175 3.82 -5.26 6.58
N MET A 176 5.02 -4.71 6.54
CA MET A 176 6.18 -5.17 7.34
C MET A 176 6.29 -4.47 8.67
#